data_2ad28ef7707d15bc96395a7f523a524f
#
_entry.id   2ad28ef7707d15bc96395a7f523a524f
#
_cell.length_a   1.000
_cell.length_b   1.000
_cell.length_c   1.000
_cell.angle_alpha   90.00
_cell.angle_beta   90.00
_cell.angle_gamma   90.00
#
_symmetry.space_group_name_H-M   'P 1'
#
loop_
_entity.id
_entity.type
_entity.pdbx_description
1 polymer ?
#
loop_
_entity_poly.entity_id
_entity_poly.type
_entity_poly.pdbx_seq_one_letter_code
_entity_poly.pdbx_strand_id
1 'polypeptide(L)'
;MDKFDQFVNDLQERIFDEAREAYGEKGFDRWRNPRFNGRLASADSMARVTGDCGDSIEIYLKIANGRIEDAAYVTDGCGTSSICGSFAAELAIGRDLEAVTDIDGETVLNAIGRLPEEDRHCADLAAAALQEALSRYMQRWASGKGPSEP
;
A
#
# COMPACT_ATOMS: atom_id res chain seq x y z
N MET A 1 14.81 0.15 -36.95
CA MET A 1 15.09 -0.33 -35.58
C MET A 1 16.14 -1.43 -35.68
N ASP A 2 17.23 -1.32 -34.96
CA ASP A 2 18.26 -2.35 -35.01
C ASP A 2 17.87 -3.56 -34.15
N LYS A 3 18.67 -4.63 -34.26
CA LYS A 3 18.37 -5.87 -33.54
C LYS A 3 18.38 -5.74 -32.03
N PHE A 4 19.22 -4.86 -31.51
CA PHE A 4 19.28 -4.61 -30.06
C PHE A 4 18.01 -3.94 -29.56
N ASP A 5 17.54 -2.92 -30.25
CA ASP A 5 16.30 -2.21 -29.90
C ASP A 5 15.12 -3.17 -29.97
N GLN A 6 15.06 -4.03 -31.00
CA GLN A 6 13.99 -4.99 -31.11
C GLN A 6 14.03 -6.01 -29.97
N PHE A 7 15.22 -6.46 -29.58
CA PHE A 7 15.37 -7.37 -28.45
C PHE A 7 14.85 -6.73 -27.16
N VAL A 8 15.21 -5.48 -26.92
CA VAL A 8 14.75 -4.74 -25.71
C VAL A 8 13.23 -4.60 -25.72
N ASN A 9 12.64 -4.25 -26.85
CA ASN A 9 11.19 -4.11 -26.98
C ASN A 9 10.47 -5.42 -26.74
N ASP A 10 10.98 -6.51 -27.32
CA ASP A 10 10.38 -7.84 -27.13
C ASP A 10 10.46 -8.29 -25.67
N LEU A 11 11.58 -8.03 -25.02
CA LEU A 11 11.75 -8.35 -23.60
C LEU A 11 10.78 -7.55 -22.73
N GLN A 12 10.63 -6.27 -23.02
CA GLN A 12 9.73 -5.39 -22.27
C GLN A 12 8.27 -5.84 -22.42
N GLU A 13 7.86 -6.21 -23.64
CA GLU A 13 6.50 -6.72 -23.87
C GLU A 13 6.26 -7.99 -23.06
N ARG A 14 7.25 -8.88 -23.01
CA ARG A 14 7.13 -10.11 -22.23
C ARG A 14 6.98 -9.83 -20.74
N ILE A 15 7.76 -8.89 -20.21
CA ILE A 15 7.68 -8.51 -18.81
C ILE A 15 6.30 -7.94 -18.49
N PHE A 16 5.77 -7.08 -19.36
CA PHE A 16 4.46 -6.49 -19.19
C PHE A 16 3.36 -7.53 -19.25
N ASP A 17 3.45 -8.48 -20.19
CA ASP A 17 2.46 -9.56 -20.30
C ASP A 17 2.46 -10.43 -19.04
N GLU A 18 3.64 -10.77 -18.54
CA GLU A 18 3.76 -11.56 -17.31
C GLU A 18 3.19 -10.80 -16.11
N ALA A 19 3.46 -9.51 -16.01
CA ALA A 19 2.93 -8.70 -14.91
C ALA A 19 1.41 -8.56 -15.00
N ARG A 20 0.88 -8.37 -16.21
CA ARG A 20 -0.56 -8.27 -16.42
C ARG A 20 -1.26 -9.58 -16.05
N GLU A 21 -0.67 -10.70 -16.39
CA GLU A 21 -1.22 -12.00 -16.03
C GLU A 21 -1.16 -12.23 -14.53
N ALA A 22 -0.06 -11.84 -13.89
CA ALA A 22 0.13 -12.06 -12.47
C ALA A 22 -0.80 -11.19 -11.61
N TYR A 23 -0.98 -9.93 -11.99
CA TYR A 23 -1.65 -8.93 -11.14
C TYR A 23 -3.03 -8.51 -11.64
N GLY A 24 -3.43 -8.92 -12.86
CA GLY A 24 -4.65 -8.40 -13.48
C GLY A 24 -4.46 -6.96 -13.96
N GLU A 25 -5.51 -6.40 -14.55
CA GLU A 25 -5.41 -5.05 -15.14
C GLU A 25 -5.19 -3.97 -14.10
N LYS A 26 -5.92 -4.01 -12.98
CA LYS A 26 -5.79 -3.00 -11.93
C LYS A 26 -4.40 -3.06 -11.27
N GLY A 27 -3.96 -4.27 -10.95
CA GLY A 27 -2.66 -4.46 -10.32
C GLY A 27 -1.52 -4.09 -11.27
N PHE A 28 -1.66 -4.45 -12.54
CA PHE A 28 -0.66 -4.10 -13.55
C PHE A 28 -0.54 -2.59 -13.71
N ASP A 29 -1.67 -1.89 -13.79
CA ASP A 29 -1.66 -0.43 -13.89
C ASP A 29 -0.96 0.20 -12.68
N ARG A 30 -1.28 -0.27 -11.48
CA ARG A 30 -0.68 0.24 -10.25
C ARG A 30 0.81 -0.10 -10.17
N TRP A 31 1.20 -1.25 -10.68
CA TRP A 31 2.60 -1.66 -10.76
C TRP A 31 3.40 -0.71 -11.65
N ARG A 32 2.82 -0.32 -12.77
CA ARG A 32 3.48 0.62 -13.69
C ARG A 32 3.45 2.05 -13.19
N ASN A 33 2.38 2.44 -12.52
CA ASN A 33 2.14 3.81 -12.09
C ASN A 33 1.81 3.82 -10.60
N PRO A 34 2.82 3.68 -9.73
CA PRO A 34 2.58 3.66 -8.29
C PRO A 34 1.95 4.96 -7.84
N ARG A 35 0.85 4.84 -7.10
CA ARG A 35 0.15 6.00 -6.53
C ARG A 35 0.31 5.97 -5.03
N PHE A 36 0.38 7.13 -4.41
CA PHE A 36 0.51 7.29 -2.96
C PHE A 36 1.85 6.82 -2.42
N ASN A 37 2.85 6.69 -3.28
CA ASN A 37 4.20 6.31 -2.87
C ASN A 37 4.91 7.53 -2.28
N GLY A 38 5.50 7.36 -1.11
CA GLY A 38 6.30 8.41 -0.47
C GLY A 38 5.90 8.62 0.98
N ARG A 39 6.62 9.53 1.63
CA ARG A 39 6.36 9.89 3.02
C ARG A 39 5.53 11.17 3.07
N LEU A 40 4.60 11.23 4.03
CA LEU A 40 3.85 12.44 4.29
C LEU A 40 4.54 13.20 5.41
N ALA A 41 5.08 14.38 5.10
CA ALA A 41 5.75 15.21 6.10
C ALA A 41 4.81 15.65 7.22
N SER A 42 3.52 15.78 6.90
CA SER A 42 2.49 16.21 7.85
C SER A 42 1.68 15.05 8.43
N ALA A 43 2.21 13.83 8.37
CA ALA A 43 1.49 12.67 8.87
C ALA A 43 1.23 12.78 10.37
N ASP A 44 0.03 12.40 10.77
CA ASP A 44 -0.35 12.34 12.18
C ASP A 44 0.06 11.01 12.81
N SER A 45 0.25 9.98 11.99
CA SER A 45 0.70 8.67 12.44
C SER A 45 1.39 7.93 11.31
N MET A 46 2.25 7.01 11.67
CA MET A 46 2.87 6.10 10.73
C MET A 46 3.24 4.80 11.44
N ALA A 47 3.37 3.74 10.68
CA ALA A 47 3.89 2.49 11.20
C ALA A 47 4.64 1.75 10.10
N ARG A 48 5.64 1.00 10.50
CA ARG A 48 6.41 0.11 9.65
C ARG A 48 6.22 -1.32 10.16
N VAL A 49 5.80 -2.21 9.30
CA VAL A 49 5.65 -3.63 9.64
C VAL A 49 6.51 -4.43 8.68
N THR A 50 7.24 -5.39 9.24
CA THR A 50 8.10 -6.28 8.47
C THR A 50 7.50 -7.68 8.50
N GLY A 51 7.35 -8.28 7.33
CA GLY A 51 6.82 -9.64 7.21
C GLY A 51 7.92 -10.69 7.34
N ASP A 52 7.49 -11.94 7.39
CA ASP A 52 8.39 -13.09 7.53
C ASP A 52 9.35 -13.21 6.34
N CYS A 53 8.96 -12.68 5.18
CA CYS A 53 9.80 -12.69 3.99
C CYS A 53 10.90 -11.62 4.02
N GLY A 54 10.91 -10.75 5.03
CA GLY A 54 11.88 -9.67 5.15
C GLY A 54 11.45 -8.36 4.53
N ASP A 55 10.37 -8.35 3.75
CA ASP A 55 9.84 -7.11 3.17
C ASP A 55 9.17 -6.27 4.26
N SER A 56 9.29 -4.96 4.14
CA SER A 56 8.65 -4.01 5.06
C SER A 56 7.75 -3.06 4.29
N ILE A 57 6.66 -2.67 4.93
CA ILE A 57 5.77 -1.64 4.40
C ILE A 57 5.55 -0.60 5.49
N GLU A 58 5.73 0.67 5.14
CA GLU A 58 5.40 1.80 6.00
C GLU A 58 4.12 2.42 5.46
N ILE A 59 3.20 2.74 6.36
CA ILE A 59 1.98 3.47 6.02
C ILE A 59 1.97 4.77 6.83
N TYR A 60 1.69 5.86 6.14
CA TYR A 60 1.58 7.20 6.71
C TYR A 60 0.14 7.66 6.61
N LEU A 61 -0.40 8.20 7.69
CA LEU A 61 -1.79 8.66 7.73
C LEU A 61 -1.85 10.11 8.17
N LYS A 62 -2.60 10.91 7.42
CA LYS A 62 -2.99 12.24 7.84
C LYS A 62 -4.48 12.19 8.16
N ILE A 63 -4.84 12.62 9.37
CA ILE A 63 -6.17 12.43 9.90
C ILE A 63 -6.76 13.79 10.29
N ALA A 64 -7.98 14.04 9.86
CA ALA A 64 -8.70 15.27 10.19
C ALA A 64 -10.18 14.95 10.34
N ASN A 65 -10.79 15.48 11.39
CA ASN A 65 -12.23 15.36 11.65
C ASN A 65 -12.68 13.89 11.73
N GLY A 66 -11.84 13.01 12.28
CA GLY A 66 -12.16 11.61 12.43
C GLY A 66 -12.12 10.81 11.14
N ARG A 67 -11.48 11.35 10.10
CA ARG A 67 -11.35 10.69 8.79
C ARG A 67 -9.92 10.71 8.32
N ILE A 68 -9.59 9.75 7.47
CA ILE A 68 -8.29 9.74 6.81
C ILE A 68 -8.33 10.77 5.68
N GLU A 69 -7.63 11.86 5.87
CA GLU A 69 -7.54 12.93 4.86
C GLU A 69 -6.58 12.56 3.75
N ASP A 70 -5.46 11.92 4.09
CA ASP A 70 -4.45 11.50 3.13
C ASP A 70 -3.70 10.30 3.69
N ALA A 71 -3.12 9.52 2.80
CA ALA A 71 -2.34 8.34 3.17
C ALA A 71 -1.27 8.11 2.12
N ALA A 72 -0.16 7.52 2.55
CA ALA A 72 0.94 7.19 1.65
C ALA A 72 1.64 5.94 2.17
N TYR A 73 2.46 5.34 1.32
CA TYR A 73 3.21 4.15 1.68
C TYR A 73 4.64 4.25 1.17
N VAL A 74 5.52 3.51 1.83
CA VAL A 74 6.88 3.26 1.39
C VAL A 74 7.16 1.79 1.62
N THR A 75 7.86 1.15 0.71
CA THR A 75 8.26 -0.25 0.89
C THR A 75 9.68 -0.46 0.38
N ASP A 76 10.38 -1.39 1.00
CA ASP A 76 11.67 -1.90 0.51
C ASP A 76 11.50 -3.23 -0.21
N GLY A 77 10.25 -3.69 -0.37
CA GLY A 77 9.94 -4.96 -1.00
C GLY A 77 9.80 -4.87 -2.50
N CYS A 78 9.29 -5.96 -3.07
CA CYS A 78 9.13 -6.11 -4.51
C CYS A 78 7.92 -5.34 -5.04
N GLY A 79 7.68 -5.48 -6.35
CA GLY A 79 6.54 -4.86 -7.00
C GLY A 79 5.20 -5.20 -6.37
N THR A 80 5.03 -6.45 -5.90
CA THR A 80 3.79 -6.86 -5.23
C THR A 80 3.57 -6.07 -3.93
N SER A 81 4.63 -5.87 -3.14
CA SER A 81 4.54 -5.06 -1.91
C SER A 81 4.15 -3.62 -2.23
N SER A 82 4.66 -3.06 -3.31
CA SER A 82 4.31 -1.72 -3.76
C SER A 82 2.84 -1.63 -4.16
N ILE A 83 2.34 -2.61 -4.91
CA ILE A 83 0.93 -2.65 -5.30
C ILE A 83 0.05 -2.70 -4.05
N CYS A 84 0.37 -3.59 -3.12
CA CYS A 84 -0.42 -3.78 -1.91
C CYS A 84 -0.42 -2.53 -1.02
N GLY A 85 0.74 -1.91 -0.84
CA GLY A 85 0.85 -0.66 -0.06
C GLY A 85 0.04 0.46 -0.69
N SER A 86 0.11 0.58 -2.00
CA SER A 86 -0.62 1.60 -2.74
C SER A 86 -2.14 1.43 -2.59
N PHE A 87 -2.64 0.20 -2.73
CA PHE A 87 -4.07 -0.06 -2.57
C PHE A 87 -4.53 0.11 -1.11
N ALA A 88 -3.70 -0.27 -0.14
CA ALA A 88 -4.05 -0.05 1.26
C ALA A 88 -4.20 1.44 1.56
N ALA A 89 -3.29 2.28 1.06
CA ALA A 89 -3.39 3.73 1.22
C ALA A 89 -4.66 4.27 0.56
N GLU A 90 -4.91 3.85 -0.68
CA GLU A 90 -6.10 4.31 -1.41
C GLU A 90 -7.40 3.93 -0.69
N LEU A 91 -7.48 2.71 -0.19
CA LEU A 91 -8.68 2.25 0.52
C LEU A 91 -8.95 3.04 1.79
N ALA A 92 -7.89 3.51 2.46
CA ALA A 92 -8.03 4.25 3.70
C ALA A 92 -8.52 5.69 3.48
N ILE A 93 -8.09 6.32 2.39
CA ILE A 93 -8.38 7.74 2.15
C ILE A 93 -9.89 7.96 2.05
N GLY A 94 -10.40 8.94 2.81
CA GLY A 94 -11.79 9.31 2.80
C GLY A 94 -12.67 8.54 3.76
N ARG A 95 -12.16 7.48 4.37
CA ARG A 95 -12.94 6.69 5.34
C ARG A 95 -12.80 7.27 6.73
N ASP A 96 -13.84 7.09 7.55
CA ASP A 96 -13.71 7.40 8.96
C ASP A 96 -12.86 6.32 9.66
N LEU A 97 -12.40 6.61 10.87
CA LEU A 97 -11.46 5.72 11.55
C LEU A 97 -12.05 4.34 11.83
N GLU A 98 -13.34 4.30 12.12
CA GLU A 98 -14.00 3.03 12.37
C GLU A 98 -14.03 2.16 11.10
N ALA A 99 -14.33 2.76 9.95
CA ALA A 99 -14.37 2.04 8.68
C ALA A 99 -12.99 1.51 8.29
N VAL A 100 -11.91 2.23 8.65
CA VAL A 100 -10.55 1.77 8.36
C VAL A 100 -10.24 0.48 9.11
N THR A 101 -10.81 0.26 10.29
CA THR A 101 -10.55 -0.96 11.06
C THR A 101 -11.03 -2.23 10.34
N ASP A 102 -11.90 -2.09 9.36
CA ASP A 102 -12.42 -3.22 8.58
C ASP A 102 -11.53 -3.58 7.38
N ILE A 103 -10.49 -2.82 7.13
CA ILE A 103 -9.59 -3.10 6.00
C ILE A 103 -8.57 -4.14 6.44
N ASP A 104 -8.76 -5.36 5.95
CA ASP A 104 -7.83 -6.48 6.18
C ASP A 104 -7.13 -6.86 4.88
N GLY A 105 -6.33 -7.92 4.93
CA GLY A 105 -5.60 -8.38 3.75
C GLY A 105 -6.53 -8.82 2.63
N GLU A 106 -7.66 -9.42 2.96
CA GLU A 106 -8.64 -9.83 1.95
C GLU A 106 -9.26 -8.62 1.28
N THR A 107 -9.53 -7.55 2.03
CA THR A 107 -10.04 -6.30 1.46
C THR A 107 -9.06 -5.73 0.45
N VAL A 108 -7.76 -5.71 0.80
CA VAL A 108 -6.71 -5.24 -0.11
C VAL A 108 -6.64 -6.13 -1.35
N LEU A 109 -6.64 -7.44 -1.15
CA LEU A 109 -6.57 -8.40 -2.26
C LEU A 109 -7.76 -8.23 -3.21
N ASN A 110 -8.96 -8.09 -2.66
CA ASN A 110 -10.16 -7.92 -3.49
C ASN A 110 -10.13 -6.61 -4.29
N ALA A 111 -9.56 -5.56 -3.72
CA ALA A 111 -9.42 -4.28 -4.43
C ALA A 111 -8.47 -4.39 -5.60
N ILE A 112 -7.38 -5.14 -5.45
CA ILE A 112 -6.42 -5.39 -6.52
C ILE A 112 -7.03 -6.30 -7.57
N GLY A 113 -7.71 -7.35 -7.13
CA GLY A 113 -8.37 -8.33 -7.99
C GLY A 113 -7.59 -9.61 -8.17
N ARG A 114 -6.27 -9.53 -8.29
CA ARG A 114 -5.44 -10.72 -8.52
C ARG A 114 -4.03 -10.49 -8.01
N LEU A 115 -3.50 -11.49 -7.30
CA LEU A 115 -2.08 -11.58 -6.93
C LEU A 115 -1.64 -13.02 -7.11
N PRO A 116 -0.35 -13.25 -7.41
CA PRO A 116 0.20 -14.61 -7.33
C PRO A 116 -0.04 -15.16 -5.93
N GLU A 117 -0.36 -16.44 -5.85
CA GLU A 117 -0.71 -17.06 -4.57
C GLU A 117 0.42 -16.96 -3.54
N GLU A 118 1.66 -17.12 -3.99
CA GLU A 118 2.83 -17.00 -3.14
C GLU A 118 3.06 -15.59 -2.60
N ASP A 119 2.40 -14.58 -3.18
CA ASP A 119 2.57 -13.18 -2.81
C ASP A 119 1.37 -12.61 -2.03
N ARG A 120 0.37 -13.44 -1.73
CA ARG A 120 -0.83 -12.97 -1.01
C ARG A 120 -0.50 -12.40 0.36
N HIS A 121 0.57 -12.87 0.98
CA HIS A 121 1.00 -12.35 2.27
C HIS A 121 1.34 -10.86 2.21
N CYS A 122 1.66 -10.31 1.03
CA CYS A 122 1.92 -8.88 0.89
C CYS A 122 0.67 -8.05 1.14
N ALA A 123 -0.51 -8.58 0.79
CA ALA A 123 -1.77 -7.90 1.10
C ALA A 123 -2.01 -7.85 2.61
N ASP A 124 -1.73 -8.95 3.31
CA ASP A 124 -1.84 -9.00 4.76
C ASP A 124 -0.84 -8.04 5.43
N LEU A 125 0.38 -7.97 4.89
CA LEU A 125 1.41 -7.07 5.40
C LEU A 125 1.00 -5.61 5.26
N ALA A 126 0.46 -5.23 4.10
CA ALA A 126 0.00 -3.86 3.87
C ALA A 126 -1.15 -3.51 4.82
N ALA A 127 -2.11 -4.41 4.98
CA ALA A 127 -3.22 -4.21 5.91
C ALA A 127 -2.72 -4.10 7.35
N ALA A 128 -1.75 -4.92 7.74
CA ALA A 128 -1.17 -4.87 9.08
C ALA A 128 -0.49 -3.53 9.34
N ALA A 129 0.25 -3.00 8.37
CA ALA A 129 0.89 -1.69 8.50
C ALA A 129 -0.15 -0.57 8.65
N LEU A 130 -1.23 -0.64 7.89
CA LEU A 130 -2.32 0.32 8.00
C LEU A 130 -2.96 0.28 9.38
N GLN A 131 -3.28 -0.93 9.86
CA GLN A 131 -3.91 -1.10 11.17
C GLN A 131 -2.98 -0.65 12.30
N GLU A 132 -1.69 -0.92 12.20
CA GLU A 132 -0.73 -0.47 13.19
C GLU A 132 -0.62 1.05 13.24
N ALA A 133 -0.62 1.71 12.07
CA ALA A 133 -0.60 3.17 12.02
C ALA A 133 -1.85 3.76 12.67
N LEU A 134 -3.01 3.18 12.38
CA LEU A 134 -4.27 3.60 12.99
C LEU A 134 -4.24 3.38 14.51
N SER A 135 -3.77 2.20 14.92
CA SER A 135 -3.69 1.85 16.34
C SER A 135 -2.81 2.82 17.11
N ARG A 136 -1.67 3.21 16.56
CA ARG A 136 -0.78 4.19 17.19
C ARG A 136 -1.45 5.54 17.36
N TYR A 137 -2.21 5.98 16.38
CA TYR A 137 -2.96 7.22 16.46
C TYR A 137 -3.99 7.15 17.59
N MET A 138 -4.76 6.06 17.64
CA MET A 138 -5.81 5.88 18.64
C MET A 138 -5.24 5.77 20.06
N GLN A 139 -4.08 5.12 20.21
CA GLN A 139 -3.40 5.01 21.49
C GLN A 139 -2.97 6.37 22.02
N ARG A 140 -2.51 7.27 21.15
CA ARG A 140 -2.15 8.61 21.53
C ARG A 140 -3.35 9.37 22.08
N TRP A 141 -4.51 9.20 21.47
CA TRP A 141 -5.75 9.80 21.97
C TRP A 141 -6.14 9.20 23.31
N ALA A 142 -6.07 7.89 23.46
CA ALA A 142 -6.44 7.21 24.70
C ALA A 142 -5.54 7.61 25.87
N SER A 143 -4.26 7.93 25.60
CA SER A 143 -3.31 8.36 26.62
C SER A 143 -3.34 9.86 26.91
N GLY A 144 -4.24 10.59 26.28
CA GLY A 144 -4.32 12.04 26.41
C GLY A 144 -3.27 12.80 25.62
N LYS A 145 -2.52 12.11 24.76
CA LYS A 145 -1.46 12.70 23.93
C LYS A 145 -1.92 12.81 22.49
N GLY A 146 -3.13 13.27 22.27
CA GLY A 146 -3.64 13.49 20.94
C GLY A 146 -2.74 14.41 20.13
N PRO A 147 -3.03 14.58 18.82
CA PRO A 147 -2.21 15.45 17.99
C PRO A 147 -2.17 16.85 18.58
N SER A 148 -1.04 17.54 18.35
CA SER A 148 -0.90 18.92 18.80
C SER A 148 -2.05 19.74 18.23
N GLU A 149 -2.73 20.46 19.07
CA GLU A 149 -3.77 21.35 18.61
C GLU A 149 -3.16 22.44 17.73
N PRO A 150 -3.82 22.77 16.62
CA PRO A 150 -3.35 23.85 15.78
C PRO A 150 -3.45 25.20 16.51
#